data_f37e88da3c969619a6747aeb8d363152
#
_entry.id   f37e88da3c969619a6747aeb8d363152
#
_cell.length_a   1.000
_cell.length_b   1.000
_cell.length_c   1.000
_cell.angle_alpha   90.00
_cell.angle_beta   90.00
_cell.angle_gamma   90.00
#
_symmetry.space_group_name_H-M   'P 1'
#
loop_
_entity.id
_entity.type
_entity.pdbx_description
1 polymer ?
#
loop_
_entity_poly.entity_id
_entity_poly.type
_entity_poly.pdbx_seq_one_letter_code
_entity_poly.pdbx_strand_id
1 'polypeptide(L)'
;MIIVCGGIKGGGGKTTISTNLAVMRSLSGKDVLVVDADEQDSCSDFVVIRNEEFALTGGAGFTAVKLRGTAARSEVTRMAAKYDDVIIDAGGRDNAGHRAALLVANFYLVPLFPGSFDVWTLATVSKLIEEASAFNEALKSFCFLNRADAQGSENEEAAAIVKETPGLTYLDLPIGTRKAFRKAAADGKAVVEYRPKDKKAIEEIQRLYTSVFGETWIEGGH
;
A
#
# COMPACT_ATOMS: atom_id res chain seq x y z
N MET A 1 9.97 8.01 -6.11
CA MET A 1 8.80 7.38 -6.78
C MET A 1 7.53 7.65 -5.98
N ILE A 2 6.34 7.77 -6.63
CA ILE A 2 5.06 7.98 -5.92
C ILE A 2 4.20 6.73 -6.08
N ILE A 3 3.80 6.13 -4.96
CA ILE A 3 3.03 4.89 -4.89
C ILE A 3 1.73 5.18 -4.15
N VAL A 4 0.60 4.81 -4.73
CA VAL A 4 -0.72 4.88 -4.07
C VAL A 4 -1.16 3.47 -3.71
N CYS A 5 -1.36 3.19 -2.44
CA CYS A 5 -2.05 2.00 -1.95
C CYS A 5 -3.52 2.36 -1.78
N GLY A 6 -4.38 1.84 -2.64
CA GLY A 6 -5.78 2.25 -2.70
C GLY A 6 -6.74 1.12 -3.09
N GLY A 7 -8.00 1.46 -3.22
CA GLY A 7 -9.08 0.55 -3.62
C GLY A 7 -10.41 1.15 -3.24
N ILE A 8 -11.49 0.55 -3.72
CA ILE A 8 -12.85 1.09 -3.54
C ILE A 8 -13.54 0.51 -2.29
N LYS A 9 -13.02 -0.57 -1.73
CA LYS A 9 -13.63 -1.26 -0.58
C LYS A 9 -12.77 -1.17 0.67
N GLY A 10 -13.42 -1.01 1.82
CA GLY A 10 -12.77 -1.10 3.13
C GLY A 10 -12.26 -2.51 3.44
N GLY A 11 -11.28 -2.65 4.32
CA GLY A 11 -10.80 -3.95 4.81
C GLY A 11 -9.83 -4.70 3.88
N GLY A 12 -9.53 -4.19 2.70
CA GLY A 12 -8.58 -4.82 1.76
C GLY A 12 -7.11 -4.83 2.22
N GLY A 13 -6.78 -4.14 3.32
CA GLY A 13 -5.44 -4.12 3.91
C GLY A 13 -4.51 -3.06 3.33
N LYS A 14 -5.04 -2.01 2.71
CA LYS A 14 -4.27 -0.89 2.11
C LYS A 14 -3.26 -0.30 3.10
N THR A 15 -3.73 0.13 4.28
CA THR A 15 -2.88 0.67 5.34
C THR A 15 -1.81 -0.31 5.80
N THR A 16 -2.14 -1.61 5.89
CA THR A 16 -1.14 -2.63 6.23
C THR A 16 -0.03 -2.70 5.19
N ILE A 17 -0.39 -2.63 3.91
CA ILE A 17 0.59 -2.65 2.81
C ILE A 17 1.40 -1.37 2.79
N SER A 18 0.76 -0.18 2.82
CA SER A 18 1.45 1.11 2.78
C SER A 18 2.42 1.28 3.94
N THR A 19 2.02 0.94 5.17
CA THR A 19 2.90 1.05 6.34
C THR A 19 4.06 0.06 6.32
N ASN A 20 3.85 -1.20 5.90
CA ASN A 20 4.93 -2.17 5.75
C ASN A 20 5.94 -1.73 4.68
N LEU A 21 5.48 -1.29 3.51
CA LEU A 21 6.36 -0.80 2.44
C LEU A 21 7.14 0.45 2.89
N ALA A 22 6.50 1.38 3.59
CA ALA A 22 7.13 2.60 4.09
C ALA A 22 8.25 2.29 5.10
N VAL A 23 7.96 1.42 6.08
CA VAL A 23 8.96 1.00 7.06
C VAL A 23 10.12 0.26 6.39
N MET A 24 9.83 -0.70 5.52
CA MET A 24 10.88 -1.45 4.81
C MET A 24 11.75 -0.52 3.95
N ARG A 25 11.15 0.47 3.30
CA ARG A 25 11.88 1.43 2.46
C ARG A 25 12.77 2.34 3.31
N SER A 26 12.26 2.82 4.44
CA SER A 26 13.04 3.58 5.42
C SER A 26 14.20 2.76 6.00
N LEU A 27 13.97 1.49 6.36
CA LEU A 27 15.02 0.57 6.84
C LEU A 27 16.07 0.26 5.78
N SER A 28 15.77 0.50 4.49
CA SER A 28 16.73 0.41 3.39
C SER A 28 17.49 1.73 3.15
N GLY A 29 17.43 2.67 4.10
CA GLY A 29 18.17 3.93 4.07
C GLY A 29 17.59 4.98 3.12
N LYS A 30 16.31 4.88 2.74
CA LYS A 30 15.65 5.85 1.86
C LYS A 30 14.84 6.86 2.65
N ASP A 31 14.85 8.11 2.18
CA ASP A 31 13.95 9.15 2.69
C ASP A 31 12.55 8.93 2.15
N VAL A 32 11.61 8.64 3.06
CA VAL A 32 10.22 8.28 2.72
C VAL A 32 9.24 9.31 3.27
N LEU A 33 8.32 9.75 2.41
CA LEU A 33 7.13 10.49 2.80
C LEU A 33 5.91 9.55 2.78
N VAL A 34 5.23 9.43 3.90
CA VAL A 34 3.94 8.75 4.01
C VAL A 34 2.83 9.79 4.00
N VAL A 35 1.85 9.62 3.13
CA VAL A 35 0.68 10.49 3.04
C VAL A 35 -0.56 9.70 3.44
N ASP A 36 -1.19 10.09 4.55
CA ASP A 36 -2.50 9.57 4.93
C ASP A 36 -3.59 10.40 4.24
N ALA A 37 -4.22 9.80 3.24
CA ALA A 37 -5.32 10.38 2.48
C ALA A 37 -6.69 9.73 2.81
N ASP A 38 -6.72 8.78 3.78
CA ASP A 38 -7.95 8.14 4.25
C ASP A 38 -8.61 8.96 5.36
N GLU A 39 -9.93 9.09 5.30
CA GLU A 39 -10.75 9.73 6.35
C GLU A 39 -10.78 8.94 7.66
N GLN A 40 -10.41 7.66 7.64
CA GLN A 40 -10.36 6.78 8.81
C GLN A 40 -9.10 6.96 9.66
N ASP A 41 -8.12 7.74 9.20
CA ASP A 41 -6.86 8.04 9.90
C ASP A 41 -6.01 6.80 10.33
N SER A 42 -6.29 5.62 9.79
CA SER A 42 -5.63 4.38 10.21
C SER A 42 -4.11 4.39 10.00
N CYS A 43 -3.63 5.06 8.96
CA CYS A 43 -2.20 5.23 8.73
C CYS A 43 -1.59 6.18 9.77
N SER A 44 -2.28 7.27 10.07
CA SER A 44 -1.87 8.23 11.10
C SER A 44 -1.81 7.62 12.49
N ASP A 45 -2.79 6.77 12.85
CA ASP A 45 -2.79 6.05 14.13
C ASP A 45 -1.57 5.12 14.23
N PHE A 46 -1.26 4.39 13.16
CA PHE A 46 -0.04 3.58 13.10
C PHE A 46 1.22 4.43 13.33
N VAL A 47 1.32 5.61 12.71
CA VAL A 47 2.47 6.52 12.85
C VAL A 47 2.61 7.03 14.28
N VAL A 48 1.51 7.35 14.97
CA VAL A 48 1.53 7.74 16.38
C VAL A 48 2.12 6.64 17.24
N ILE A 49 1.60 5.41 17.13
CA ILE A 49 2.07 4.25 17.88
C ILE A 49 3.56 3.99 17.58
N ARG A 50 3.97 4.08 16.31
CA ARG A 50 5.36 3.89 15.91
C ARG A 50 6.28 4.95 16.48
N ASN A 51 5.89 6.22 16.50
CA ASN A 51 6.67 7.29 17.08
C ASN A 51 6.87 7.09 18.60
N GLU A 52 5.86 6.61 19.30
CA GLU A 52 5.95 6.28 20.73
C GLU A 52 6.91 5.11 20.99
N GLU A 53 6.77 4.02 20.24
CA GLU A 53 7.62 2.81 20.36
C GLU A 53 9.10 3.11 20.08
N PHE A 54 9.37 3.95 19.07
CA PHE A 54 10.73 4.28 18.62
C PHE A 54 11.21 5.67 19.06
N ALA A 55 10.57 6.29 20.05
CA ALA A 55 10.89 7.65 20.52
C ALA A 55 12.38 7.85 20.88
N LEU A 56 13.02 6.82 21.44
CA LEU A 56 14.44 6.85 21.86
C LEU A 56 15.42 6.57 20.71
N THR A 57 14.94 6.09 19.57
CA THR A 57 15.77 5.67 18.41
C THR A 57 15.54 6.47 17.15
N GLY A 58 14.87 7.64 17.25
CA GLY A 58 14.65 8.52 16.10
C GLY A 58 13.21 8.53 15.55
N GLY A 59 12.26 7.94 16.27
CA GLY A 59 10.84 7.97 15.89
C GLY A 59 10.49 7.02 14.74
N ALA A 60 9.51 7.41 13.91
CA ALA A 60 8.96 6.54 12.87
C ALA A 60 9.98 6.12 11.79
N GLY A 61 11.08 6.86 11.65
CA GLY A 61 12.09 6.64 10.60
C GLY A 61 11.68 7.18 9.22
N PHE A 62 10.50 7.77 9.11
CA PHE A 62 10.00 8.42 7.90
C PHE A 62 9.12 9.63 8.27
N THR A 63 8.93 10.54 7.31
CA THR A 63 8.01 11.67 7.48
C THR A 63 6.58 11.23 7.17
N ALA A 64 5.60 11.67 7.97
CA ALA A 64 4.19 11.40 7.72
C ALA A 64 3.37 12.69 7.76
N VAL A 65 2.41 12.82 6.82
CA VAL A 65 1.49 13.97 6.72
C VAL A 65 0.09 13.48 6.39
N LYS A 66 -0.91 14.24 6.84
CA LYS A 66 -2.32 14.06 6.42
C LYS A 66 -2.61 15.03 5.28
N LEU A 67 -3.08 14.52 4.15
CA LEU A 67 -3.50 15.34 3.02
C LEU A 67 -4.86 14.87 2.50
N ARG A 68 -5.83 15.78 2.43
CA ARG A 68 -7.18 15.45 2.01
C ARG A 68 -7.64 16.29 0.83
N GLY A 69 -8.58 15.73 0.08
CA GLY A 69 -9.19 16.42 -1.04
C GLY A 69 -8.25 16.71 -2.19
N THR A 70 -8.60 17.64 -3.05
CA THR A 70 -7.86 17.95 -4.28
C THR A 70 -6.50 18.60 -4.03
N ALA A 71 -6.29 19.22 -2.86
CA ALA A 71 -5.00 19.80 -2.47
C ALA A 71 -3.88 18.74 -2.38
N ALA A 72 -4.24 17.47 -2.20
CA ALA A 72 -3.28 16.37 -2.16
C ALA A 72 -2.37 16.35 -3.41
N ARG A 73 -2.91 16.63 -4.60
CA ARG A 73 -2.14 16.64 -5.85
C ARG A 73 -0.98 17.63 -5.81
N SER A 74 -1.25 18.92 -5.56
CA SER A 74 -0.22 19.95 -5.58
C SER A 74 0.78 19.80 -4.44
N GLU A 75 0.30 19.43 -3.25
CA GLU A 75 1.16 19.25 -2.08
C GLU A 75 2.07 18.03 -2.23
N VAL A 76 1.55 16.88 -2.71
CA VAL A 76 2.35 15.69 -2.99
C VAL A 76 3.41 16.01 -4.04
N THR A 77 3.03 16.66 -5.16
CA THR A 77 4.00 17.02 -6.21
C THR A 77 5.13 17.90 -5.66
N ARG A 78 4.79 18.89 -4.82
CA ARG A 78 5.78 19.79 -4.21
C ARG A 78 6.72 19.07 -3.24
N MET A 79 6.18 18.15 -2.44
CA MET A 79 6.95 17.41 -1.44
C MET A 79 7.77 16.28 -2.05
N ALA A 80 7.26 15.61 -3.07
CA ALA A 80 7.91 14.45 -3.68
C ALA A 80 9.34 14.72 -4.16
N ALA A 81 9.65 15.96 -4.53
CA ALA A 81 11.01 16.35 -4.93
C ALA A 81 12.04 16.31 -3.78
N LYS A 82 11.59 16.18 -2.53
CA LYS A 82 12.45 16.16 -1.33
C LYS A 82 12.67 14.76 -0.75
N TYR A 83 12.00 13.76 -1.28
CA TYR A 83 12.03 12.38 -0.78
C TYR A 83 12.38 11.41 -1.90
N ASP A 84 13.03 10.31 -1.56
CA ASP A 84 13.28 9.22 -2.51
C ASP A 84 11.96 8.60 -2.97
N ASP A 85 11.05 8.37 -2.00
CA ASP A 85 9.77 7.75 -2.25
C ASP A 85 8.63 8.41 -1.47
N VAL A 86 7.45 8.44 -2.10
CA VAL A 86 6.19 8.87 -1.47
C VAL A 86 5.22 7.70 -1.51
N ILE A 87 4.69 7.32 -0.35
CA ILE A 87 3.69 6.26 -0.22
C ILE A 87 2.40 6.89 0.29
N ILE A 88 1.33 6.79 -0.50
CA ILE A 88 0.03 7.37 -0.20
C ILE A 88 -0.92 6.25 0.20
N ASP A 89 -1.38 6.28 1.44
CA ASP A 89 -2.48 5.43 1.91
C ASP A 89 -3.81 6.08 1.55
N ALA A 90 -4.42 5.61 0.47
CA ALA A 90 -5.71 6.13 0.00
C ALA A 90 -6.86 5.32 0.59
N GLY A 91 -7.92 6.00 0.97
CA GLY A 91 -9.10 5.39 1.59
C GLY A 91 -9.79 4.32 0.74
N GLY A 92 -10.72 3.62 1.38
CA GLY A 92 -11.54 2.58 0.75
C GLY A 92 -12.75 3.11 0.00
N ARG A 93 -12.71 4.34 -0.49
CA ARG A 93 -13.79 4.99 -1.25
C ARG A 93 -13.22 5.77 -2.42
N ASP A 94 -14.00 5.86 -3.49
CA ASP A 94 -13.73 6.81 -4.55
C ASP A 94 -14.04 8.22 -4.04
N ASN A 95 -13.00 8.97 -3.76
CA ASN A 95 -13.11 10.36 -3.31
C ASN A 95 -12.09 11.26 -4.01
N ALA A 96 -12.25 12.57 -3.84
CA ALA A 96 -11.40 13.56 -4.49
C ALA A 96 -9.91 13.42 -4.14
N GLY A 97 -9.57 13.00 -2.92
CA GLY A 97 -8.19 12.77 -2.49
C GLY A 97 -7.56 11.58 -3.18
N HIS A 98 -8.27 10.46 -3.27
CA HIS A 98 -7.82 9.27 -3.99
C HIS A 98 -7.59 9.56 -5.48
N ARG A 99 -8.56 10.23 -6.14
CA ARG A 99 -8.44 10.66 -7.54
C ARG A 99 -7.25 11.60 -7.75
N ALA A 100 -7.09 12.58 -6.86
CA ALA A 100 -5.97 13.53 -6.92
C ALA A 100 -4.60 12.83 -6.77
N ALA A 101 -4.50 11.81 -5.90
CA ALA A 101 -3.30 11.03 -5.72
C ALA A 101 -2.91 10.23 -6.98
N LEU A 102 -3.88 9.63 -7.68
CA LEU A 102 -3.61 8.87 -8.91
C LEU A 102 -3.08 9.75 -10.06
N LEU A 103 -3.42 11.04 -10.08
CA LEU A 103 -2.93 11.97 -11.11
C LEU A 103 -1.42 12.25 -11.03
N VAL A 104 -0.77 11.88 -9.93
CA VAL A 104 0.67 12.09 -9.71
C VAL A 104 1.42 10.79 -9.41
N ALA A 105 0.71 9.67 -9.30
CA ALA A 105 1.28 8.38 -8.97
C ALA A 105 2.06 7.76 -10.13
N ASN A 106 3.17 7.09 -9.80
CA ASN A 106 3.83 6.16 -10.71
C ASN A 106 3.16 4.78 -10.63
N PHE A 107 2.82 4.34 -9.41
CA PHE A 107 2.21 3.04 -9.16
C PHE A 107 0.93 3.17 -8.34
N TYR A 108 -0.08 2.43 -8.76
CA TYR A 108 -1.31 2.21 -8.01
C TYR A 108 -1.38 0.74 -7.59
N LEU A 109 -1.33 0.46 -6.30
CA LEU A 109 -1.38 -0.87 -5.71
C LEU A 109 -2.77 -1.12 -5.14
N VAL A 110 -3.45 -2.13 -5.64
CA VAL A 110 -4.80 -2.52 -5.22
C VAL A 110 -4.74 -3.88 -4.52
N PRO A 111 -4.64 -3.91 -3.17
CA PRO A 111 -4.77 -5.15 -2.43
C PRO A 111 -6.22 -5.62 -2.44
N LEU A 112 -6.48 -6.80 -2.98
CA LEU A 112 -7.80 -7.39 -3.11
C LEU A 112 -7.99 -8.53 -2.10
N PHE A 113 -9.06 -8.47 -1.30
CA PHE A 113 -9.44 -9.56 -0.42
C PHE A 113 -10.42 -10.50 -1.14
N PRO A 114 -10.06 -11.76 -1.44
CA PRO A 114 -10.89 -12.69 -2.18
C PRO A 114 -12.28 -12.90 -1.56
N GLY A 115 -12.38 -13.14 -0.25
CA GLY A 115 -13.63 -13.39 0.45
C GLY A 115 -14.59 -12.18 0.57
N SER A 116 -14.18 -10.99 0.11
CA SER A 116 -15.06 -9.81 0.05
C SER A 116 -15.17 -9.25 -1.36
N PHE A 117 -14.78 -10.06 -2.33
CA PHE A 117 -14.74 -9.71 -3.73
C PHE A 117 -16.15 -9.56 -4.33
N ASP A 118 -16.35 -8.49 -5.08
CA ASP A 118 -17.46 -8.37 -6.01
C ASP A 118 -16.99 -7.72 -7.33
N VAL A 119 -17.58 -8.17 -8.44
CA VAL A 119 -17.24 -7.69 -9.80
C VAL A 119 -17.44 -6.18 -9.95
N TRP A 120 -18.42 -5.61 -9.23
CA TRP A 120 -18.72 -4.18 -9.26
C TRP A 120 -17.56 -3.35 -8.69
N THR A 121 -16.87 -3.86 -7.68
CA THR A 121 -15.70 -3.21 -7.11
C THR A 121 -14.59 -3.08 -8.13
N LEU A 122 -14.29 -4.14 -8.89
CA LEU A 122 -13.26 -4.09 -9.96
C LEU A 122 -13.66 -3.21 -11.14
N ALA A 123 -14.93 -3.23 -11.54
CA ALA A 123 -15.41 -2.33 -12.59
C ALA A 123 -15.23 -0.86 -12.20
N THR A 124 -15.49 -0.52 -10.92
CA THR A 124 -15.27 0.83 -10.41
C THR A 124 -13.78 1.19 -10.35
N VAL A 125 -12.90 0.25 -9.94
CA VAL A 125 -11.44 0.44 -9.97
C VAL A 125 -10.94 0.65 -11.39
N SER A 126 -11.40 -0.17 -12.36
CA SER A 126 -11.04 -0.05 -13.77
C SER A 126 -11.40 1.33 -14.33
N LYS A 127 -12.61 1.80 -14.05
CA LYS A 127 -13.05 3.14 -14.46
C LYS A 127 -12.19 4.25 -13.84
N LEU A 128 -11.86 4.12 -12.56
CA LEU A 128 -10.99 5.08 -11.87
C LEU A 128 -9.60 5.14 -12.50
N ILE A 129 -9.04 3.98 -12.89
CA ILE A 129 -7.75 3.89 -13.57
C ILE A 129 -7.84 4.52 -14.96
N GLU A 130 -8.89 4.23 -15.73
CA GLU A 130 -9.11 4.82 -17.06
C GLU A 130 -9.16 6.34 -16.99
N GLU A 131 -9.95 6.89 -16.07
CA GLU A 131 -10.06 8.34 -15.86
C GLU A 131 -8.72 8.97 -15.42
N ALA A 132 -7.97 8.31 -14.53
CA ALA A 132 -6.67 8.81 -14.09
C ALA A 132 -5.60 8.74 -15.19
N SER A 133 -5.58 7.65 -15.98
CA SER A 133 -4.62 7.43 -17.06
C SER A 133 -4.78 8.42 -18.21
N ALA A 134 -5.97 8.97 -18.39
CA ALA A 134 -6.21 10.06 -19.36
C ALA A 134 -5.41 11.34 -19.05
N PHE A 135 -4.97 11.52 -17.79
CA PHE A 135 -4.19 12.68 -17.33
C PHE A 135 -2.80 12.31 -16.80
N ASN A 136 -2.54 11.02 -16.57
CA ASN A 136 -1.29 10.48 -16.07
C ASN A 136 -0.93 9.19 -16.82
N GLU A 137 -0.34 9.34 -18.01
CA GLU A 137 0.06 8.21 -18.86
C GLU A 137 1.14 7.31 -18.23
N ALA A 138 1.88 7.82 -17.22
CA ALA A 138 2.91 7.08 -16.51
C ALA A 138 2.35 6.13 -15.43
N LEU A 139 1.05 6.23 -15.11
CA LEU A 139 0.42 5.41 -14.09
C LEU A 139 0.42 3.93 -14.48
N LYS A 140 1.00 3.10 -13.61
CA LYS A 140 0.93 1.65 -13.72
C LYS A 140 0.11 1.10 -12.56
N SER A 141 -0.93 0.33 -12.86
CA SER A 141 -1.86 -0.17 -11.85
C SER A 141 -1.73 -1.67 -11.68
N PHE A 142 -1.51 -2.09 -10.45
CA PHE A 142 -1.28 -3.48 -10.07
C PHE A 142 -2.31 -3.94 -9.04
N CYS A 143 -2.78 -5.16 -9.21
CA CYS A 143 -3.64 -5.81 -8.23
C CYS A 143 -3.02 -7.13 -7.79
N PHE A 144 -3.10 -7.43 -6.51
CA PHE A 144 -2.68 -8.70 -5.92
C PHE A 144 -3.66 -9.13 -4.84
N LEU A 145 -3.70 -10.44 -4.59
CA LEU A 145 -4.55 -10.98 -3.54
C LEU A 145 -3.92 -10.69 -2.18
N ASN A 146 -4.70 -10.10 -1.29
CA ASN A 146 -4.33 -9.85 0.09
C ASN A 146 -5.31 -10.55 1.02
N ARG A 147 -4.83 -11.07 2.13
CA ARG A 147 -5.57 -11.94 3.04
C ARG A 147 -6.07 -13.19 2.31
N ALA A 148 -5.27 -13.66 1.34
CA ALA A 148 -5.56 -14.86 0.59
C ALA A 148 -5.69 -16.08 1.51
N ASP A 149 -6.64 -16.95 1.21
CA ASP A 149 -6.82 -18.20 1.94
C ASP A 149 -5.78 -19.24 1.50
N ALA A 150 -5.41 -20.13 2.42
CA ALA A 150 -4.44 -21.18 2.13
C ALA A 150 -5.03 -22.30 1.26
N GLN A 151 -6.35 -22.39 1.16
CA GLN A 151 -7.09 -23.43 0.45
C GLN A 151 -8.39 -22.85 -0.11
N GLY A 152 -8.87 -23.44 -1.21
CA GLY A 152 -10.15 -23.04 -1.83
C GLY A 152 -9.97 -22.43 -3.22
N SER A 153 -11.04 -22.40 -4.01
CA SER A 153 -11.08 -21.86 -5.38
C SER A 153 -11.19 -20.33 -5.43
N GLU A 154 -11.56 -19.68 -4.32
CA GLU A 154 -11.82 -18.23 -4.29
C GLU A 154 -10.62 -17.39 -4.76
N ASN A 155 -9.39 -17.81 -4.43
CA ASN A 155 -8.19 -17.13 -4.90
C ASN A 155 -8.03 -17.24 -6.42
N GLU A 156 -8.27 -18.41 -7.00
CA GLU A 156 -8.15 -18.64 -8.44
C GLU A 156 -9.23 -17.87 -9.20
N GLU A 157 -10.46 -17.89 -8.70
CA GLU A 157 -11.58 -17.16 -9.26
C GLU A 157 -11.33 -15.64 -9.23
N ALA A 158 -10.88 -15.10 -8.09
CA ALA A 158 -10.54 -13.69 -7.95
C ALA A 158 -9.38 -13.30 -8.89
N ALA A 159 -8.32 -14.13 -8.96
CA ALA A 159 -7.18 -13.88 -9.84
C ALA A 159 -7.59 -13.89 -11.32
N ALA A 160 -8.48 -14.80 -11.74
CA ALA A 160 -8.98 -14.87 -13.11
C ALA A 160 -9.70 -13.57 -13.48
N ILE A 161 -10.59 -13.08 -12.63
CA ILE A 161 -11.34 -11.86 -12.88
C ILE A 161 -10.44 -10.61 -12.91
N VAL A 162 -9.46 -10.53 -12.01
CA VAL A 162 -8.48 -9.43 -12.04
C VAL A 162 -7.71 -9.41 -13.35
N LYS A 163 -7.28 -10.55 -13.87
CA LYS A 163 -6.56 -10.67 -15.16
C LYS A 163 -7.38 -10.17 -16.36
N GLU A 164 -8.70 -10.28 -16.28
CA GLU A 164 -9.61 -9.79 -17.31
C GLU A 164 -10.03 -8.33 -17.11
N THR A 165 -9.65 -7.71 -15.98
CA THR A 165 -10.04 -6.32 -15.65
C THR A 165 -9.17 -5.32 -16.41
N PRO A 166 -9.73 -4.45 -17.27
CA PRO A 166 -8.95 -3.47 -18.01
C PRO A 166 -8.21 -2.50 -17.09
N GLY A 167 -6.98 -2.16 -17.48
CA GLY A 167 -6.13 -1.21 -16.74
C GLY A 167 -5.43 -1.78 -15.51
N LEU A 168 -5.73 -3.02 -15.09
CA LEU A 168 -5.06 -3.71 -13.99
C LEU A 168 -4.09 -4.78 -14.49
N THR A 169 -2.90 -4.80 -13.92
CA THR A 169 -1.96 -5.91 -14.05
C THR A 169 -2.03 -6.77 -12.78
N TYR A 170 -2.37 -8.04 -12.93
CA TYR A 170 -2.35 -8.98 -11.81
C TYR A 170 -0.92 -9.34 -11.43
N LEU A 171 -0.57 -9.15 -10.17
CA LEU A 171 0.66 -9.67 -9.58
C LEU A 171 0.35 -10.99 -8.87
N ASP A 172 0.94 -12.06 -9.34
CA ASP A 172 0.82 -13.37 -8.68
C ASP A 172 1.72 -13.45 -7.43
N LEU A 173 1.44 -12.55 -6.49
CA LEU A 173 2.15 -12.37 -5.23
C LEU A 173 1.15 -12.32 -4.07
N PRO A 174 0.43 -13.43 -3.79
CA PRO A 174 -0.58 -13.42 -2.75
C PRO A 174 0.05 -13.22 -1.37
N ILE A 175 -0.58 -12.36 -0.57
CA ILE A 175 -0.30 -12.18 0.85
C ILE A 175 -1.40 -12.89 1.62
N GLY A 176 -1.03 -13.89 2.40
CA GLY A 176 -1.96 -14.72 3.15
C GLY A 176 -2.55 -14.00 4.38
N THR A 177 -3.63 -14.56 4.92
CA THR A 177 -4.17 -14.13 6.22
C THR A 177 -3.20 -14.50 7.33
N ARG A 178 -2.33 -13.57 7.74
CA ARG A 178 -1.33 -13.76 8.79
C ARG A 178 -1.63 -12.89 10.01
N LYS A 179 -1.69 -13.52 11.18
CA LYS A 179 -1.87 -12.77 12.46
C LYS A 179 -0.71 -11.80 12.73
N ALA A 180 0.47 -12.09 12.17
CA ALA A 180 1.66 -11.28 12.36
C ALA A 180 1.49 -9.84 11.86
N PHE A 181 0.86 -9.61 10.70
CA PHE A 181 0.61 -8.24 10.20
C PHE A 181 -0.21 -7.41 11.18
N ARG A 182 -1.30 -7.97 11.71
CA ARG A 182 -2.15 -7.26 12.67
C ARG A 182 -1.44 -6.98 13.99
N LYS A 183 -0.67 -7.98 14.50
CA LYS A 183 0.08 -7.81 15.74
C LYS A 183 1.21 -6.80 15.58
N ALA A 184 1.94 -6.87 14.49
CA ALA A 184 3.00 -5.90 14.19
C ALA A 184 2.44 -4.47 14.12
N ALA A 185 1.33 -4.26 13.40
CA ALA A 185 0.70 -2.95 13.28
C ALA A 185 0.25 -2.39 14.64
N ALA A 186 -0.26 -3.24 15.55
CA ALA A 186 -0.63 -2.83 16.91
C ALA A 186 0.55 -2.33 17.75
N ASP A 187 1.77 -2.75 17.43
CA ASP A 187 3.02 -2.33 18.05
C ASP A 187 3.75 -1.24 17.23
N GLY A 188 3.12 -0.61 16.23
CA GLY A 188 3.76 0.36 15.35
C GLY A 188 4.89 -0.21 14.50
N LYS A 189 4.90 -1.51 14.23
CA LYS A 189 5.96 -2.24 13.54
C LYS A 189 5.51 -2.75 12.18
N ALA A 190 6.44 -2.83 11.23
CA ALA A 190 6.26 -3.68 10.06
C ALA A 190 6.46 -5.15 10.46
N VAL A 191 5.94 -6.06 9.64
CA VAL A 191 6.05 -7.50 9.94
C VAL A 191 7.50 -8.00 9.95
N VAL A 192 8.41 -7.32 9.25
CA VAL A 192 9.85 -7.62 9.24
C VAL A 192 10.53 -7.32 10.59
N GLU A 193 10.00 -6.35 11.33
CA GLU A 193 10.50 -5.96 12.67
C GLU A 193 9.85 -6.78 13.79
N TYR A 194 8.67 -7.34 13.54
CA TYR A 194 7.87 -8.03 14.57
C TYR A 194 8.54 -9.29 15.11
N ARG A 195 8.36 -9.55 16.39
CA ARG A 195 8.84 -10.76 17.07
C ARG A 195 7.68 -11.44 17.83
N PRO A 196 7.54 -12.76 17.78
CA PRO A 196 8.38 -13.72 17.03
C PRO A 196 8.19 -13.60 15.50
N LYS A 197 9.23 -13.88 14.72
CA LYS A 197 9.20 -13.78 13.24
C LYS A 197 8.21 -14.78 12.65
N ASP A 198 7.33 -14.30 11.78
CA ASP A 198 6.52 -15.12 10.87
C ASP A 198 7.21 -15.13 9.49
N LYS A 199 7.97 -16.20 9.22
CA LYS A 199 8.77 -16.32 8.00
C LYS A 199 7.93 -16.15 6.73
N LYS A 200 6.73 -16.75 6.69
CA LYS A 200 5.85 -16.67 5.52
C LYS A 200 5.35 -15.24 5.29
N ALA A 201 4.93 -14.55 6.36
CA ALA A 201 4.51 -13.14 6.24
C ALA A 201 5.65 -12.24 5.74
N ILE A 202 6.87 -12.49 6.23
CA ILE A 202 8.07 -11.75 5.80
C ILE A 202 8.38 -12.04 4.32
N GLU A 203 8.40 -13.28 3.90
CA GLU A 203 8.65 -13.67 2.50
C GLU A 203 7.60 -13.09 1.54
N GLU A 204 6.33 -13.09 1.95
CA GLU A 204 5.23 -12.55 1.14
C GLU A 204 5.38 -11.03 0.92
N ILE A 205 5.65 -10.26 1.98
CA ILE A 205 5.82 -8.80 1.86
C ILE A 205 7.13 -8.42 1.15
N GLN A 206 8.20 -9.21 1.32
CA GLN A 206 9.48 -8.99 0.62
C GLN A 206 9.33 -9.20 -0.89
N ARG A 207 8.56 -10.19 -1.33
CA ARG A 207 8.27 -10.39 -2.76
C ARG A 207 7.50 -9.19 -3.34
N LEU A 208 6.51 -8.69 -2.61
CA LEU A 208 5.80 -7.48 -3.03
C LEU A 208 6.73 -6.27 -3.08
N TYR A 209 7.56 -6.06 -2.06
CA TYR A 209 8.56 -5.00 -2.02
C TYR A 209 9.49 -5.05 -3.24
N THR A 210 10.04 -6.23 -3.55
CA THR A 210 10.92 -6.42 -4.71
C THR A 210 10.20 -6.10 -6.03
N SER A 211 8.94 -6.52 -6.17
CA SER A 211 8.15 -6.22 -7.36
C SER A 211 7.87 -4.72 -7.55
N VAL A 212 7.68 -4.00 -6.45
CA VAL A 212 7.36 -2.57 -6.47
C VAL A 212 8.61 -1.70 -6.68
N PHE A 213 9.69 -1.99 -5.97
CA PHE A 213 10.89 -1.14 -5.97
C PHE A 213 11.99 -1.62 -6.90
N GLY A 214 11.89 -2.84 -7.45
CA GLY A 214 12.93 -3.45 -8.29
C GLY A 214 14.20 -3.83 -7.54
N GLU A 215 14.18 -3.75 -6.21
CA GLU A 215 15.30 -4.01 -5.31
C GLU A 215 14.92 -5.11 -4.31
N THR A 216 15.82 -6.06 -4.07
CA THR A 216 15.60 -7.06 -3.02
C THR A 216 15.79 -6.43 -1.64
N TRP A 217 14.81 -6.56 -0.78
CA TRP A 217 14.95 -6.10 0.59
C TRP A 217 15.85 -7.02 1.40
N ILE A 218 16.86 -6.44 2.07
CA ILE A 218 17.82 -7.15 2.90
C ILE A 218 17.72 -6.59 4.32
N GLU A 219 17.53 -7.45 5.33
CA GLU A 219 17.49 -7.05 6.73
C GLU A 219 18.85 -6.46 7.14
N GLY A 220 18.87 -5.19 7.60
CA GLY A 220 20.09 -4.54 8.09
C GLY A 220 21.05 -4.08 7.00
N GLY A 221 20.61 -3.93 5.76
CA GLY A 221 21.40 -3.34 4.68
C GLY A 221 21.59 -1.83 4.90
N HIS A 222 22.73 -1.49 5.48
CA HIS A 222 23.35 -0.15 5.46
C HIS A 222 24.62 -0.23 4.63
#